data_f06090f166db11833fffee4f3f2fbfa0
#
_entry.id   f06090f166db11833fffee4f3f2fbfa0
#
_cell.length_a   1.000
_cell.length_b   1.000
_cell.length_c   1.000
_cell.angle_alpha   90.00
_cell.angle_beta   90.00
_cell.angle_gamma   90.00
#
_symmetry.space_group_name_H-M   'P 1'
#
loop_
_entity.id
_entity.type
_entity.pdbx_description
1 polymer ?
#
loop_
_entity_poly.entity_id
_entity_poly.type
_entity_poly.pdbx_seq_one_letter_code
_entity_poly.pdbx_strand_id
1 'polypeptide(L)'
;MTAESRPKKIILAAGGTGGHIWPALSFGAWINKNHAECEVRYVCGSRPLEREIYAAAKAEPVVLPVDGSPLAGRGARQKLARMRALLASYGRASSLVKDFRPDAALVFGGYLSLPVIMACRRAGVRCALHEQNARAGKVTRLASKLGMEIYSGWSECEPLPNKKFIRTGVPVRDFALPARGEAWKNLGLEGEAPSGPVIVVMTGSLGSRAVKDELCRAAGEEAFKSWTFVFAAVADKLERPSDNVWLLPKVWDAAQLYGLADMLVLRAGGSTLTEAAVLGLPALVVPWMQAADNHQFHNALAFAGENEGMIWTENDGYEALVSSLVRLNGIKGKNHGRAGDLRGRGGAICENLWSLLFPAV
;
A
#
# COMPACT_ATOMS: atom_id res chain seq x y z
N MET A 1 41.48 1.77 16.18
CA MET A 1 40.32 2.52 16.65
C MET A 1 39.44 2.77 15.41
N THR A 2 38.43 1.96 15.19
CA THR A 2 37.44 2.18 14.15
C THR A 2 36.64 3.44 14.53
N ALA A 3 36.66 4.47 13.67
CA ALA A 3 35.84 5.64 13.87
C ALA A 3 34.38 5.18 14.01
N GLU A 4 33.77 5.35 15.19
CA GLU A 4 32.35 5.14 15.38
C GLU A 4 31.64 6.07 14.41
N SER A 5 31.10 5.48 13.35
CA SER A 5 30.30 6.24 12.39
C SER A 5 29.05 6.77 13.12
N ARG A 6 28.82 8.08 13.07
CA ARG A 6 27.62 8.69 13.67
C ARG A 6 26.36 7.94 13.21
N PRO A 7 25.32 7.87 14.05
CA PRO A 7 24.03 7.29 13.67
C PRO A 7 23.51 7.90 12.37
N LYS A 8 23.06 7.05 11.46
CA LYS A 8 22.42 7.51 10.20
C LYS A 8 21.08 8.15 10.50
N LYS A 9 20.67 9.10 9.68
CA LYS A 9 19.40 9.82 9.82
C LYS A 9 18.65 9.79 8.49
N ILE A 10 17.38 9.40 8.51
CA ILE A 10 16.56 9.33 7.31
C ILE A 10 15.19 10.01 7.49
N ILE A 11 14.76 10.71 6.44
CA ILE A 11 13.38 11.21 6.31
C ILE A 11 12.58 10.27 5.41
N LEU A 12 11.43 9.79 5.89
CA LEU A 12 10.45 9.04 5.13
C LEU A 12 9.20 9.88 4.95
N ALA A 13 8.93 10.37 3.73
CA ALA A 13 7.82 11.27 3.46
C ALA A 13 6.72 10.59 2.65
N ALA A 14 5.55 10.39 3.27
CA ALA A 14 4.41 9.73 2.67
C ALA A 14 3.08 10.33 3.14
N GLY A 15 2.18 10.57 2.19
CA GLY A 15 0.85 11.12 2.46
C GLY A 15 -0.15 10.82 1.35
N GLY A 16 -1.38 11.29 1.52
CA GLY A 16 -2.46 11.14 0.57
C GLY A 16 -3.33 9.92 0.83
N THR A 17 -2.81 8.73 0.67
CA THR A 17 -3.56 7.47 0.85
C THR A 17 -2.71 6.41 1.54
N GLY A 18 -3.37 5.35 2.04
CA GLY A 18 -2.69 4.20 2.62
C GLY A 18 -1.66 3.56 1.70
N GLY A 19 -1.89 3.60 0.39
CA GLY A 19 -0.97 3.04 -0.62
C GLY A 19 0.43 3.69 -0.63
N HIS A 20 0.56 4.94 -0.18
CA HIS A 20 1.85 5.60 0.00
C HIS A 20 2.37 5.49 1.43
N ILE A 21 1.47 5.57 2.42
CA ILE A 21 1.84 5.67 3.84
C ILE A 21 2.31 4.32 4.39
N TRP A 22 1.60 3.23 4.10
CA TRP A 22 1.98 1.90 4.60
C TRP A 22 3.36 1.45 4.13
N PRO A 23 3.79 1.63 2.87
CA PRO A 23 5.17 1.35 2.46
C PRO A 23 6.23 2.13 3.24
N ALA A 24 5.98 3.42 3.50
CA ALA A 24 6.90 4.23 4.31
C ALA A 24 6.99 3.74 5.75
N LEU A 25 5.85 3.42 6.38
CA LEU A 25 5.80 2.87 7.73
C LEU A 25 6.45 1.48 7.80
N SER A 26 6.23 0.63 6.80
CA SER A 26 6.83 -0.70 6.72
C SER A 26 8.35 -0.62 6.62
N PHE A 27 8.86 0.26 5.77
CA PHE A 27 10.30 0.48 5.63
C PHE A 27 10.90 1.05 6.91
N GLY A 28 10.27 2.04 7.54
CA GLY A 28 10.75 2.60 8.80
C GLY A 28 10.72 1.61 9.96
N ALA A 29 9.68 0.75 10.04
CA ALA A 29 9.63 -0.32 11.03
C ALA A 29 10.76 -1.35 10.82
N TRP A 30 11.05 -1.68 9.55
CA TRP A 30 12.18 -2.55 9.21
C TRP A 30 13.52 -1.90 9.58
N ILE A 31 13.72 -0.58 9.33
CA ILE A 31 14.91 0.15 9.74
C ILE A 31 15.09 0.08 11.26
N ASN A 32 14.05 0.39 12.03
CA ASN A 32 14.11 0.35 13.49
C ASN A 32 14.46 -1.03 14.04
N LYS A 33 14.07 -2.11 13.34
CA LYS A 33 14.36 -3.50 13.72
C LYS A 33 15.79 -3.92 13.37
N ASN A 34 16.31 -3.50 12.21
CA ASN A 34 17.57 -4.01 11.66
C ASN A 34 18.74 -3.01 11.76
N HIS A 35 18.44 -1.72 11.96
CA HIS A 35 19.38 -0.60 12.07
C HIS A 35 18.92 0.33 13.20
N ALA A 36 18.87 -0.20 14.42
CA ALA A 36 18.30 0.49 15.59
C ALA A 36 19.01 1.81 15.93
N GLU A 37 20.25 1.99 15.48
CA GLU A 37 21.02 3.24 15.59
C GLU A 37 20.56 4.32 14.61
N CYS A 38 19.75 3.97 13.58
CA CYS A 38 19.30 4.93 12.60
C CYS A 38 18.09 5.72 13.11
N GLU A 39 18.20 7.05 13.08
CA GLU A 39 17.05 7.91 13.41
C GLU A 39 16.11 8.07 12.21
N VAL A 40 14.86 7.66 12.37
CA VAL A 40 13.81 7.81 11.34
C VAL A 40 12.90 8.99 11.69
N ARG A 41 12.66 9.89 10.73
CA ARG A 41 11.64 10.94 10.81
C ARG A 41 10.60 10.77 9.73
N TYR A 42 9.35 10.61 10.14
CA TYR A 42 8.23 10.56 9.21
C TYR A 42 7.71 11.94 8.91
N VAL A 43 7.22 12.14 7.67
CA VAL A 43 6.59 13.36 7.22
C VAL A 43 5.27 13.02 6.54
N CYS A 44 4.17 13.66 6.94
CA CYS A 44 2.85 13.48 6.34
C CYS A 44 2.19 14.82 5.97
N GLY A 45 1.09 14.77 5.25
CA GLY A 45 0.22 15.92 4.99
C GLY A 45 -0.79 16.14 6.11
N SER A 46 -1.74 17.04 5.86
CA SER A 46 -2.70 17.48 6.90
C SER A 46 -4.06 16.78 6.85
N ARG A 47 -4.26 15.79 5.97
CA ARG A 47 -5.54 15.09 5.83
C ARG A 47 -5.85 14.24 7.08
N PRO A 48 -7.11 14.17 7.54
CA PRO A 48 -7.51 13.33 8.67
C PRO A 48 -7.08 11.87 8.51
N LEU A 49 -7.34 11.26 7.34
CA LEU A 49 -6.96 9.87 7.04
C LEU A 49 -5.45 9.60 7.23
N GLU A 50 -4.59 10.55 6.87
CA GLU A 50 -3.15 10.39 7.05
C GLU A 50 -2.80 10.27 8.53
N ARG A 51 -3.36 11.16 9.37
CA ARG A 51 -3.16 11.14 10.83
C ARG A 51 -3.67 9.85 11.47
N GLU A 52 -4.85 9.37 11.02
CA GLU A 52 -5.41 8.10 11.50
C GLU A 52 -4.47 6.92 11.21
N ILE A 53 -3.90 6.85 9.99
CA ILE A 53 -2.98 5.76 9.62
C ILE A 53 -1.70 5.82 10.46
N TYR A 54 -1.09 7.01 10.62
CA TYR A 54 0.11 7.16 11.45
C TYR A 54 -0.17 6.85 12.92
N ALA A 55 -1.31 7.28 13.46
CA ALA A 55 -1.73 6.96 14.82
C ALA A 55 -1.96 5.45 15.03
N ALA A 56 -2.61 4.78 14.05
CA ALA A 56 -2.79 3.32 14.09
C ALA A 56 -1.45 2.56 14.08
N ALA A 57 -0.44 3.12 13.41
CA ALA A 57 0.93 2.58 13.39
C ALA A 57 1.79 3.04 14.59
N LYS A 58 1.23 3.80 15.54
CA LYS A 58 1.96 4.40 16.69
C LYS A 58 3.20 5.19 16.25
N ALA A 59 3.11 5.89 15.13
CA ALA A 59 4.16 6.71 14.58
C ALA A 59 3.77 8.20 14.63
N GLU A 60 4.73 9.06 14.96
CA GLU A 60 4.52 10.51 15.07
C GLU A 60 5.19 11.24 13.88
N PRO A 61 4.42 11.63 12.85
CA PRO A 61 4.97 12.34 11.71
C PRO A 61 5.04 13.86 11.93
N VAL A 62 6.01 14.50 11.29
CA VAL A 62 5.97 15.94 11.07
C VAL A 62 4.89 16.27 10.04
N VAL A 63 3.90 17.05 10.43
CA VAL A 63 2.76 17.40 9.57
C VAL A 63 3.08 18.62 8.73
N LEU A 64 3.04 18.48 7.40
CA LEU A 64 3.09 19.61 6.47
C LEU A 64 1.66 20.07 6.11
N PRO A 65 1.41 21.39 5.96
CA PRO A 65 0.06 21.91 5.71
C PRO A 65 -0.45 21.69 4.28
N VAL A 66 -0.01 20.63 3.60
CA VAL A 66 -0.47 20.26 2.26
C VAL A 66 -1.54 19.18 2.35
N ASP A 67 -2.68 19.41 1.67
CA ASP A 67 -3.84 18.51 1.66
C ASP A 67 -4.14 17.92 0.26
N GLY A 68 -3.39 18.32 -0.75
CA GLY A 68 -3.58 17.85 -2.12
C GLY A 68 -2.86 18.67 -3.17
N SER A 69 -3.23 18.44 -4.44
CA SER A 69 -2.66 19.15 -5.57
C SER A 69 -2.95 20.65 -5.52
N PRO A 70 -1.95 21.53 -5.69
CA PRO A 70 -2.18 22.96 -5.85
C PRO A 70 -2.98 23.28 -7.13
N LEU A 71 -2.96 22.39 -8.12
CA LEU A 71 -3.70 22.55 -9.37
C LEU A 71 -5.13 22.03 -9.30
N ALA A 72 -5.47 21.19 -8.31
CA ALA A 72 -6.82 20.69 -8.09
C ALA A 72 -7.58 21.67 -7.19
N GLY A 73 -8.51 22.42 -7.74
CA GLY A 73 -9.34 23.34 -6.97
C GLY A 73 -10.30 24.06 -7.88
N ARG A 74 -11.53 24.28 -7.39
CA ARG A 74 -12.55 25.08 -8.09
C ARG A 74 -12.35 26.53 -7.67
N GLY A 75 -11.86 27.35 -8.60
CA GLY A 75 -11.69 28.80 -8.42
C GLY A 75 -10.31 29.28 -7.92
N ALA A 76 -10.04 30.56 -8.18
CA ALA A 76 -8.74 31.18 -7.93
C ALA A 76 -8.36 31.22 -6.44
N ARG A 77 -9.33 31.43 -5.54
CA ARG A 77 -9.10 31.49 -4.07
C ARG A 77 -8.56 30.16 -3.54
N GLN A 78 -9.13 29.03 -3.97
CA GLN A 78 -8.70 27.70 -3.51
C GLN A 78 -7.31 27.35 -4.07
N LYS A 79 -7.03 27.69 -5.33
CA LYS A 79 -5.71 27.49 -5.93
C LYS A 79 -4.65 28.31 -5.18
N LEU A 80 -4.95 29.57 -4.85
CA LEU A 80 -4.05 30.45 -4.10
C LEU A 80 -3.80 29.91 -2.68
N ALA A 81 -4.85 29.44 -1.97
CA ALA A 81 -4.70 28.84 -0.64
C ALA A 81 -3.80 27.60 -0.68
N ARG A 82 -3.97 26.72 -1.66
CA ARG A 82 -3.13 25.53 -1.85
C ARG A 82 -1.69 25.87 -2.24
N MET A 83 -1.49 26.93 -3.02
CA MET A 83 -0.14 27.41 -3.33
C MET A 83 0.56 27.93 -2.07
N ARG A 84 -0.15 28.71 -1.23
CA ARG A 84 0.36 29.15 0.08
C ARG A 84 0.70 27.98 0.99
N ALA A 85 -0.18 26.96 1.04
CA ALA A 85 0.07 25.75 1.80
C ALA A 85 1.31 24.99 1.30
N LEU A 86 1.53 24.93 -0.01
CA LEU A 86 2.74 24.34 -0.59
C LEU A 86 4.01 25.10 -0.21
N LEU A 87 3.98 26.44 -0.25
CA LEU A 87 5.11 27.28 0.17
C LEU A 87 5.39 27.15 1.68
N ALA A 88 4.36 27.14 2.51
CA ALA A 88 4.49 26.88 3.95
C ALA A 88 5.04 25.49 4.23
N SER A 89 4.62 24.47 3.44
CA SER A 89 5.15 23.12 3.53
C SER A 89 6.62 23.06 3.14
N TYR A 90 7.04 23.80 2.13
CA TYR A 90 8.46 23.92 1.77
C TYR A 90 9.27 24.56 2.90
N GLY A 91 8.77 25.64 3.53
CA GLY A 91 9.43 26.26 4.68
C GLY A 91 9.63 25.27 5.84
N ARG A 92 8.56 24.53 6.21
CA ARG A 92 8.64 23.50 7.28
C ARG A 92 9.57 22.34 6.92
N ALA A 93 9.52 21.86 5.68
CA ALA A 93 10.43 20.82 5.21
C ALA A 93 11.89 21.30 5.23
N SER A 94 12.14 22.56 4.85
CA SER A 94 13.49 23.16 4.89
C SER A 94 14.03 23.28 6.32
N SER A 95 13.19 23.71 7.29
CA SER A 95 13.56 23.71 8.71
C SER A 95 13.85 22.32 9.21
N LEU A 96 12.98 21.34 8.90
CA LEU A 96 13.20 19.96 9.28
C LEU A 96 14.54 19.40 8.75
N VAL A 97 14.84 19.61 7.47
CA VAL A 97 16.10 19.14 6.84
C VAL A 97 17.32 19.82 7.50
N LYS A 98 17.22 21.12 7.78
CA LYS A 98 18.30 21.90 8.43
C LYS A 98 18.57 21.41 9.85
N ASP A 99 17.50 21.19 10.65
CA ASP A 99 17.60 20.86 12.08
C ASP A 99 17.95 19.38 12.29
N PHE A 100 17.29 18.50 11.54
CA PHE A 100 17.49 17.05 11.64
C PHE A 100 18.79 16.57 10.96
N ARG A 101 19.23 17.25 9.88
CA ARG A 101 20.43 16.91 9.08
C ARG A 101 20.41 15.47 8.61
N PRO A 102 19.41 15.05 7.83
CA PRO A 102 19.32 13.67 7.35
C PRO A 102 20.46 13.34 6.38
N ASP A 103 20.91 12.09 6.40
CA ASP A 103 21.87 11.55 5.43
C ASP A 103 21.18 11.19 4.11
N ALA A 104 19.89 10.80 4.20
CA ALA A 104 19.04 10.51 3.05
C ALA A 104 17.57 10.85 3.31
N ALA A 105 16.81 10.99 2.24
CA ALA A 105 15.36 11.06 2.28
C ALA A 105 14.78 10.11 1.23
N LEU A 106 13.71 9.40 1.59
CA LEU A 106 12.91 8.61 0.66
C LEU A 106 11.47 9.15 0.68
N VAL A 107 10.98 9.59 -0.46
CA VAL A 107 9.62 10.07 -0.61
C VAL A 107 8.78 9.06 -1.40
N PHE A 108 7.51 8.87 -1.00
CA PHE A 108 6.63 7.83 -1.53
C PHE A 108 5.57 8.38 -2.51
N GLY A 109 5.92 9.44 -3.24
CA GLY A 109 5.01 10.03 -4.20
C GLY A 109 3.97 10.98 -3.60
N GLY A 110 3.00 11.37 -4.41
CA GLY A 110 1.99 12.37 -4.03
C GLY A 110 2.54 13.80 -3.92
N TYR A 111 1.65 14.78 -3.76
CA TYR A 111 2.05 16.20 -3.72
C TYR A 111 2.86 16.59 -2.49
N LEU A 112 2.76 15.81 -1.41
CA LEU A 112 3.58 15.96 -0.22
C LEU A 112 5.08 15.84 -0.52
N SER A 113 5.45 15.02 -1.49
CA SER A 113 6.85 14.79 -1.84
C SER A 113 7.54 16.03 -2.38
N LEU A 114 6.84 16.93 -3.09
CA LEU A 114 7.44 18.09 -3.73
C LEU A 114 8.19 19.03 -2.76
N PRO A 115 7.58 19.51 -1.65
CA PRO A 115 8.29 20.37 -0.70
C PRO A 115 9.49 19.68 -0.05
N VAL A 116 9.41 18.38 0.21
CA VAL A 116 10.52 17.60 0.78
C VAL A 116 11.66 17.44 -0.24
N ILE A 117 11.34 17.08 -1.48
CA ILE A 117 12.32 17.00 -2.58
C ILE A 117 13.07 18.33 -2.74
N MET A 118 12.33 19.43 -2.78
CA MET A 118 12.93 20.77 -2.95
C MET A 118 13.84 21.13 -1.77
N ALA A 119 13.42 20.85 -0.54
CA ALA A 119 14.22 21.10 0.66
C ALA A 119 15.52 20.27 0.68
N CYS A 120 15.44 18.99 0.39
CA CYS A 120 16.59 18.10 0.30
C CYS A 120 17.58 18.55 -0.82
N ARG A 121 17.06 18.86 -2.01
CA ARG A 121 17.91 19.36 -3.12
C ARG A 121 18.66 20.62 -2.74
N ARG A 122 17.98 21.59 -2.12
CA ARG A 122 18.62 22.84 -1.69
C ARG A 122 19.71 22.61 -0.64
N ALA A 123 19.51 21.62 0.24
CA ALA A 123 20.46 21.27 1.30
C ALA A 123 21.57 20.29 0.85
N GLY A 124 21.56 19.82 -0.40
CA GLY A 124 22.51 18.81 -0.87
C GLY A 124 22.29 17.41 -0.28
N VAL A 125 21.11 17.16 0.29
CA VAL A 125 20.74 15.86 0.88
C VAL A 125 20.30 14.90 -0.23
N ARG A 126 20.83 13.68 -0.22
CA ARG A 126 20.38 12.61 -1.12
C ARG A 126 18.88 12.37 -0.94
N CYS A 127 18.12 12.42 -2.03
CA CYS A 127 16.67 12.21 -2.00
C CYS A 127 16.27 11.32 -3.17
N ALA A 128 15.67 10.17 -2.86
CA ALA A 128 15.10 9.25 -3.82
C ALA A 128 13.56 9.22 -3.72
N LEU A 129 12.89 8.77 -4.79
CA LEU A 129 11.45 8.60 -4.81
C LEU A 129 11.10 7.13 -5.07
N HIS A 130 10.22 6.56 -4.24
CA HIS A 130 9.65 5.24 -4.44
C HIS A 130 8.25 5.36 -5.05
N GLU A 131 8.04 4.72 -6.21
CA GLU A 131 6.74 4.60 -6.87
C GLU A 131 6.13 3.23 -6.60
N GLN A 132 4.93 3.21 -6.03
CA GLN A 132 4.22 1.98 -5.67
C GLN A 132 3.32 1.45 -6.78
N ASN A 133 3.11 2.23 -7.83
CA ASN A 133 2.26 1.85 -8.95
C ASN A 133 3.10 1.46 -10.18
N ALA A 134 2.58 0.53 -10.96
CA ALA A 134 3.14 0.17 -12.26
C ALA A 134 3.01 1.30 -13.30
N ARG A 135 2.26 2.36 -12.96
CA ARG A 135 2.18 3.59 -13.73
C ARG A 135 2.61 4.78 -12.89
N ALA A 136 3.67 5.45 -13.32
CA ALA A 136 4.27 6.57 -12.63
C ALA A 136 3.30 7.74 -12.45
N GLY A 137 3.13 8.20 -11.21
CA GLY A 137 2.36 9.39 -10.90
C GLY A 137 3.00 10.68 -11.42
N LYS A 138 2.25 11.80 -11.39
CA LYS A 138 2.74 13.10 -11.90
C LYS A 138 4.02 13.55 -11.20
N VAL A 139 4.12 13.34 -9.89
CA VAL A 139 5.31 13.72 -9.10
C VAL A 139 6.50 12.83 -9.46
N THR A 140 6.28 11.53 -9.66
CA THR A 140 7.32 10.58 -10.08
C THR A 140 7.88 10.95 -11.46
N ARG A 141 7.00 11.27 -12.41
CA ARG A 141 7.40 11.75 -13.74
C ARG A 141 8.22 13.06 -13.68
N LEU A 142 7.84 13.98 -12.78
CA LEU A 142 8.61 15.22 -12.57
C LEU A 142 9.96 14.92 -11.93
N ALA A 143 10.01 14.09 -10.89
CA ALA A 143 11.24 13.68 -10.22
C ALA A 143 12.24 13.01 -11.19
N SER A 144 11.75 12.12 -12.05
CA SER A 144 12.56 11.50 -13.11
C SER A 144 13.13 12.52 -14.11
N LYS A 145 12.34 13.53 -14.52
CA LYS A 145 12.84 14.63 -15.37
C LYS A 145 13.91 15.48 -14.69
N LEU A 146 13.84 15.60 -13.36
CA LEU A 146 14.84 16.31 -12.55
C LEU A 146 16.10 15.46 -12.26
N GLY A 147 16.19 14.25 -12.82
CA GLY A 147 17.34 13.37 -12.65
C GLY A 147 17.41 12.70 -11.27
N MET A 148 16.30 12.61 -10.54
CA MET A 148 16.24 11.91 -9.25
C MET A 148 16.28 10.40 -9.42
N GLU A 149 16.81 9.70 -8.44
CA GLU A 149 16.70 8.25 -8.32
C GLU A 149 15.24 7.87 -8.08
N ILE A 150 14.73 6.97 -8.93
CA ILE A 150 13.37 6.42 -8.83
C ILE A 150 13.47 4.93 -8.52
N TYR A 151 12.82 4.50 -7.47
CA TYR A 151 12.64 3.09 -7.12
C TYR A 151 11.21 2.69 -7.46
N SER A 152 11.02 1.53 -8.07
CA SER A 152 9.71 1.04 -8.50
C SER A 152 9.33 -0.24 -7.79
N GLY A 153 8.06 -0.34 -7.43
CA GLY A 153 7.48 -1.58 -6.90
C GLY A 153 7.38 -2.69 -7.93
N TRP A 154 7.36 -2.37 -9.22
CA TRP A 154 7.05 -3.29 -10.31
C TRP A 154 8.15 -3.30 -11.36
N SER A 155 8.18 -4.34 -12.18
CA SER A 155 9.09 -4.46 -13.34
C SER A 155 8.83 -3.39 -14.41
N GLU A 156 7.64 -2.81 -14.40
CA GLU A 156 7.22 -1.71 -15.27
C GLU A 156 6.84 -0.48 -14.44
N CYS A 157 7.10 0.70 -14.96
CA CYS A 157 6.75 1.98 -14.33
C CYS A 157 6.39 3.01 -15.42
N GLU A 158 5.35 2.70 -16.19
CA GLU A 158 4.96 3.55 -17.34
C GLU A 158 4.64 5.00 -16.95
N PRO A 159 4.96 5.98 -17.77
CA PRO A 159 5.66 5.91 -19.07
C PRO A 159 7.19 6.04 -18.94
N LEU A 160 7.78 5.69 -17.81
CA LEU A 160 9.24 5.78 -17.63
C LEU A 160 9.92 4.60 -18.34
N PRO A 161 10.98 4.84 -19.13
CA PRO A 161 11.77 3.75 -19.68
C PRO A 161 12.56 3.03 -18.55
N ASN A 162 12.83 1.75 -18.69
CA ASN A 162 13.46 0.90 -17.65
C ASN A 162 14.79 1.44 -17.09
N LYS A 163 15.57 2.16 -17.92
CA LYS A 163 16.82 2.81 -17.48
C LYS A 163 16.63 3.99 -16.52
N LYS A 164 15.38 4.44 -16.29
CA LYS A 164 15.05 5.61 -15.46
C LYS A 164 14.55 5.24 -14.06
N PHE A 165 14.45 3.96 -13.74
CA PHE A 165 14.09 3.49 -12.41
C PHE A 165 14.81 2.17 -12.09
N ILE A 166 14.86 1.85 -10.81
CA ILE A 166 15.37 0.58 -10.28
C ILE A 166 14.20 -0.15 -9.65
N ARG A 167 13.96 -1.40 -10.05
CA ARG A 167 12.96 -2.25 -9.41
C ARG A 167 13.46 -2.66 -8.02
N THR A 168 12.66 -2.39 -7.00
CA THR A 168 12.94 -2.77 -5.61
C THR A 168 11.86 -3.64 -5.00
N GLY A 169 10.66 -3.59 -5.53
CA GLY A 169 9.44 -4.04 -4.85
C GLY A 169 8.87 -2.94 -3.95
N VAL A 170 7.64 -3.11 -3.48
CA VAL A 170 7.01 -2.19 -2.53
C VAL A 170 7.26 -2.69 -1.10
N PRO A 171 7.80 -1.88 -0.18
CA PRO A 171 7.90 -2.26 1.23
C PRO A 171 6.53 -2.63 1.80
N VAL A 172 6.44 -3.79 2.42
CA VAL A 172 5.22 -4.29 3.05
C VAL A 172 5.46 -4.60 4.52
N ARG A 173 4.37 -4.63 5.28
CA ARG A 173 4.39 -4.97 6.70
C ARG A 173 4.93 -6.39 6.91
N ASP A 174 5.66 -6.60 8.01
CA ASP A 174 6.05 -7.94 8.47
C ASP A 174 4.85 -8.55 9.21
N PHE A 175 4.07 -9.36 8.50
CA PHE A 175 2.86 -9.97 9.05
C PHE A 175 3.19 -11.25 9.82
N ALA A 176 2.87 -11.27 11.12
CA ALA A 176 2.69 -12.50 11.87
C ALA A 176 1.23 -12.94 11.68
N LEU A 177 0.99 -13.82 10.70
CA LEU A 177 -0.38 -14.28 10.42
C LEU A 177 -0.86 -15.19 11.56
N PRO A 178 -2.01 -14.88 12.21
CA PRO A 178 -2.63 -15.76 13.17
C PRO A 178 -3.19 -17.02 12.48
N ALA A 179 -3.41 -18.07 13.25
CA ALA A 179 -4.18 -19.21 12.78
C ALA A 179 -5.63 -18.79 12.46
N ARG A 180 -6.30 -19.46 11.50
CA ARG A 180 -7.65 -19.11 11.06
C ARG A 180 -8.65 -18.95 12.22
N GLY A 181 -8.66 -19.89 13.17
CA GLY A 181 -9.56 -19.83 14.31
C GLY A 181 -9.26 -18.66 15.27
N GLU A 182 -8.02 -18.27 15.39
CA GLU A 182 -7.59 -17.09 16.15
C GLU A 182 -8.02 -15.81 15.42
N ALA A 183 -7.74 -15.71 14.12
CA ALA A 183 -8.17 -14.58 13.29
C ALA A 183 -9.68 -14.38 13.33
N TRP A 184 -10.45 -15.48 13.25
CA TRP A 184 -11.90 -15.49 13.35
C TRP A 184 -12.38 -14.84 14.65
N LYS A 185 -11.85 -15.28 15.78
CA LYS A 185 -12.18 -14.74 17.11
C LYS A 185 -11.75 -13.27 17.26
N ASN A 186 -10.54 -12.93 16.80
CA ASN A 186 -10.00 -11.58 16.92
C ASN A 186 -10.80 -10.55 16.09
N LEU A 187 -11.43 -10.98 15.00
CA LEU A 187 -12.36 -10.17 14.20
C LEU A 187 -13.77 -10.09 14.80
N GLY A 188 -14.03 -10.78 15.92
CA GLY A 188 -15.34 -10.81 16.59
C GLY A 188 -16.39 -11.63 15.84
N LEU A 189 -15.98 -12.53 14.95
CA LEU A 189 -16.89 -13.37 14.17
C LEU A 189 -17.45 -14.50 15.06
N GLU A 190 -18.76 -14.69 15.01
CA GLU A 190 -19.45 -15.66 15.86
C GLU A 190 -19.30 -17.10 15.36
N GLY A 191 -19.33 -18.06 16.27
CA GLY A 191 -19.22 -19.49 15.97
C GLY A 191 -17.80 -19.95 15.70
N GLU A 192 -17.66 -21.14 15.15
CA GLU A 192 -16.38 -21.71 14.75
C GLU A 192 -15.94 -21.18 13.40
N ALA A 193 -14.61 -21.06 13.21
CA ALA A 193 -14.05 -20.68 11.93
C ALA A 193 -14.43 -21.71 10.85
N PRO A 194 -14.83 -21.28 9.66
CA PRO A 194 -15.28 -22.17 8.61
C PRO A 194 -14.17 -23.12 8.13
N SER A 195 -14.53 -24.36 7.86
CA SER A 195 -13.62 -25.36 7.25
C SER A 195 -13.55 -25.23 5.73
N GLY A 196 -14.55 -24.62 5.11
CA GLY A 196 -14.60 -24.34 3.67
C GLY A 196 -13.72 -23.17 3.24
N PRO A 197 -13.73 -22.84 1.94
CA PRO A 197 -13.00 -21.70 1.39
C PRO A 197 -13.44 -20.37 1.98
N VAL A 198 -12.49 -19.53 2.36
CA VAL A 198 -12.73 -18.17 2.85
C VAL A 198 -12.20 -17.16 1.87
N ILE A 199 -13.10 -16.33 1.36
CA ILE A 199 -12.76 -15.17 0.53
C ILE A 199 -12.78 -13.92 1.40
N VAL A 200 -11.66 -13.22 1.46
CA VAL A 200 -11.60 -11.90 2.08
C VAL A 200 -11.64 -10.82 0.99
N VAL A 201 -12.64 -9.94 1.09
CA VAL A 201 -12.91 -8.87 0.13
C VAL A 201 -12.42 -7.54 0.69
N MET A 202 -11.42 -6.94 0.05
CA MET A 202 -10.79 -5.69 0.47
C MET A 202 -10.86 -4.66 -0.68
N THR A 203 -11.99 -3.97 -0.80
CA THR A 203 -12.24 -3.00 -1.88
C THR A 203 -11.78 -1.58 -1.54
N GLY A 204 -11.04 -1.39 -0.45
CA GLY A 204 -10.52 -0.10 0.01
C GLY A 204 -11.55 0.73 0.76
N SER A 205 -11.08 1.85 1.34
CA SER A 205 -11.88 2.73 2.23
C SER A 205 -13.08 3.40 1.58
N LEU A 206 -13.16 3.42 0.25
CA LEU A 206 -14.29 4.01 -0.49
C LEU A 206 -15.32 2.96 -0.90
N GLY A 207 -15.04 1.65 -0.68
CA GLY A 207 -15.91 0.52 -1.02
C GLY A 207 -16.41 0.56 -2.47
N SER A 208 -16.64 -0.58 -3.08
CA SER A 208 -17.41 -0.63 -4.32
C SER A 208 -18.74 -1.32 -4.01
N ARG A 209 -19.83 -0.56 -3.99
CA ARG A 209 -21.16 -1.14 -3.80
C ARG A 209 -21.44 -2.20 -4.87
N ALA A 210 -21.14 -1.90 -6.13
CA ALA A 210 -21.35 -2.82 -7.24
C ALA A 210 -20.60 -4.14 -7.05
N VAL A 211 -19.29 -4.08 -6.70
CA VAL A 211 -18.50 -5.29 -6.43
C VAL A 211 -19.05 -6.07 -5.26
N LYS A 212 -19.44 -5.38 -4.17
CA LYS A 212 -20.06 -6.02 -3.01
C LYS A 212 -21.35 -6.72 -3.38
N ASP A 213 -22.24 -6.05 -4.12
CA ASP A 213 -23.55 -6.57 -4.47
C ASP A 213 -23.43 -7.82 -5.38
N GLU A 214 -22.50 -7.83 -6.35
CA GLU A 214 -22.26 -9.00 -7.21
C GLU A 214 -21.64 -10.17 -6.42
N LEU A 215 -20.72 -9.92 -5.48
CA LEU A 215 -20.15 -10.96 -4.64
C LEU A 215 -21.17 -11.50 -3.62
N CYS A 216 -22.06 -10.66 -3.08
CA CYS A 216 -23.17 -11.13 -2.23
C CYS A 216 -24.17 -11.96 -3.04
N ARG A 217 -24.42 -11.62 -4.30
CA ARG A 217 -25.22 -12.43 -5.22
C ARG A 217 -24.58 -13.81 -5.43
N ALA A 218 -23.27 -13.86 -5.71
CA ALA A 218 -22.52 -15.11 -5.86
C ALA A 218 -22.58 -15.97 -4.60
N ALA A 219 -22.44 -15.37 -3.40
CA ALA A 219 -22.53 -16.07 -2.13
C ALA A 219 -23.89 -16.77 -1.91
N GLY A 220 -24.95 -16.32 -2.56
CA GLY A 220 -26.28 -16.93 -2.53
C GLY A 220 -26.44 -18.14 -3.46
N GLU A 221 -25.53 -18.40 -4.37
CA GLU A 221 -25.61 -19.53 -5.29
C GLU A 221 -25.21 -20.85 -4.62
N GLU A 222 -25.79 -21.94 -5.09
CA GLU A 222 -25.52 -23.30 -4.59
C GLU A 222 -24.02 -23.66 -4.61
N ALA A 223 -23.33 -23.24 -5.65
CA ALA A 223 -21.89 -23.49 -5.84
C ALA A 223 -21.00 -22.86 -4.74
N PHE A 224 -21.48 -21.85 -4.05
CA PHE A 224 -20.74 -21.08 -3.04
C PHE A 224 -21.31 -21.24 -1.62
N LYS A 225 -22.29 -22.07 -1.38
CA LYS A 225 -22.88 -22.25 -0.03
C LYS A 225 -21.88 -22.72 1.03
N SER A 226 -20.86 -23.49 0.63
CA SER A 226 -19.80 -23.92 1.55
C SER A 226 -18.67 -22.91 1.70
N TRP A 227 -18.72 -21.78 0.98
CA TRP A 227 -17.71 -20.74 1.03
C TRP A 227 -18.13 -19.64 1.99
N THR A 228 -17.17 -18.96 2.59
CA THR A 228 -17.43 -17.80 3.46
C THR A 228 -16.86 -16.54 2.83
N PHE A 229 -17.67 -15.50 2.79
CA PHE A 229 -17.30 -14.20 2.24
C PHE A 229 -17.19 -13.18 3.37
N VAL A 230 -16.01 -12.63 3.58
CA VAL A 230 -15.72 -11.65 4.62
C VAL A 230 -15.31 -10.32 3.95
N PHE A 231 -16.17 -9.33 4.08
CA PHE A 231 -15.98 -8.01 3.49
C PHE A 231 -15.39 -7.04 4.53
N ALA A 232 -14.23 -6.50 4.29
CA ALA A 232 -13.58 -5.55 5.18
C ALA A 232 -13.89 -4.09 4.80
N ALA A 233 -14.14 -3.26 5.81
CA ALA A 233 -14.38 -1.82 5.70
C ALA A 233 -15.61 -1.44 4.85
N VAL A 234 -16.68 -2.21 4.93
CA VAL A 234 -17.93 -2.00 4.18
C VAL A 234 -19.15 -1.72 5.04
N ALA A 235 -18.99 -1.75 6.37
CA ALA A 235 -20.03 -1.48 7.37
C ALA A 235 -19.48 -0.64 8.52
N ASP A 236 -20.37 -0.02 9.31
CA ASP A 236 -19.96 0.72 10.51
C ASP A 236 -19.76 -0.20 11.72
N LYS A 237 -20.42 -1.33 11.71
CA LYS A 237 -20.34 -2.40 12.72
C LYS A 237 -20.34 -3.77 12.05
N LEU A 238 -20.04 -4.81 12.80
CA LEU A 238 -20.15 -6.19 12.32
C LEU A 238 -21.61 -6.52 11.96
N GLU A 239 -21.82 -7.02 10.75
CA GLU A 239 -23.12 -7.45 10.23
C GLU A 239 -22.98 -8.82 9.56
N ARG A 240 -24.05 -9.62 9.63
CA ARG A 240 -24.13 -10.94 9.01
C ARG A 240 -25.41 -11.05 8.17
N PRO A 241 -25.40 -10.59 6.92
CA PRO A 241 -26.60 -10.59 6.04
C PRO A 241 -27.10 -11.99 5.68
N SER A 242 -26.21 -12.99 5.63
CA SER A 242 -26.55 -14.40 5.40
C SER A 242 -25.58 -15.32 6.16
N ASP A 243 -25.83 -16.62 6.13
CA ASP A 243 -25.02 -17.59 6.88
C ASP A 243 -23.55 -17.61 6.50
N ASN A 244 -23.23 -17.25 5.25
CA ASN A 244 -21.89 -17.28 4.71
C ASN A 244 -21.32 -15.90 4.32
N VAL A 245 -21.99 -14.80 4.71
CA VAL A 245 -21.54 -13.43 4.41
C VAL A 245 -21.38 -12.62 5.69
N TRP A 246 -20.19 -12.05 5.86
CA TRP A 246 -19.82 -11.19 6.96
C TRP A 246 -19.37 -9.82 6.45
N LEU A 247 -19.93 -8.74 7.00
CA LEU A 247 -19.55 -7.36 6.71
C LEU A 247 -18.86 -6.77 7.92
N LEU A 248 -17.59 -6.40 7.78
CA LEU A 248 -16.77 -5.88 8.87
C LEU A 248 -16.64 -4.35 8.79
N PRO A 249 -16.51 -3.69 9.94
CA PRO A 249 -16.02 -2.33 10.01
C PRO A 249 -14.56 -2.24 9.55
N LYS A 250 -13.98 -1.06 9.64
CA LYS A 250 -12.57 -0.83 9.31
C LYS A 250 -11.67 -1.66 10.23
N VAL A 251 -10.88 -2.54 9.64
CA VAL A 251 -9.88 -3.37 10.33
C VAL A 251 -8.49 -2.78 10.10
N TRP A 252 -7.83 -2.35 11.17
CA TRP A 252 -6.48 -1.80 11.10
C TRP A 252 -5.40 -2.87 11.04
N ASP A 253 -5.59 -3.95 11.77
CA ASP A 253 -4.69 -5.11 11.75
C ASP A 253 -5.07 -6.06 10.61
N ALA A 254 -4.52 -5.81 9.43
CA ALA A 254 -4.78 -6.64 8.26
C ALA A 254 -4.23 -8.07 8.38
N ALA A 255 -3.34 -8.36 9.37
CA ALA A 255 -2.88 -9.72 9.62
C ALA A 255 -4.04 -10.67 9.92
N GLN A 256 -5.07 -10.18 10.64
CA GLN A 256 -6.28 -10.96 10.93
C GLN A 256 -7.02 -11.32 9.64
N LEU A 257 -7.15 -10.38 8.69
CA LEU A 257 -7.80 -10.62 7.41
C LEU A 257 -7.01 -11.62 6.56
N TYR A 258 -5.70 -11.46 6.49
CA TYR A 258 -4.83 -12.36 5.71
C TYR A 258 -4.71 -13.76 6.35
N GLY A 259 -4.69 -13.84 7.69
CA GLY A 259 -4.69 -15.14 8.41
C GLY A 259 -5.98 -15.94 8.21
N LEU A 260 -7.08 -15.26 7.92
CA LEU A 260 -8.37 -15.86 7.64
C LEU A 260 -8.50 -16.33 6.20
N ALA A 261 -7.86 -15.63 5.24
CA ALA A 261 -8.09 -15.75 3.81
C ALA A 261 -7.47 -17.01 3.18
N ASP A 262 -8.25 -17.71 2.36
CA ASP A 262 -7.73 -18.64 1.35
C ASP A 262 -7.49 -17.93 0.02
N MET A 263 -8.31 -16.91 -0.25
CA MET A 263 -8.32 -16.11 -1.47
C MET A 263 -8.71 -14.68 -1.14
N LEU A 264 -8.26 -13.76 -1.98
CA LEU A 264 -8.56 -12.34 -1.83
C LEU A 264 -9.35 -11.82 -3.03
N VAL A 265 -10.25 -10.87 -2.79
CA VAL A 265 -10.79 -9.99 -3.81
C VAL A 265 -10.37 -8.56 -3.47
N LEU A 266 -9.57 -7.95 -4.34
CA LEU A 266 -8.84 -6.72 -4.04
C LEU A 266 -9.08 -5.63 -5.08
N ARG A 267 -9.15 -4.37 -4.64
CA ARG A 267 -8.81 -3.26 -5.55
C ARG A 267 -7.31 -3.27 -5.85
N ALA A 268 -6.93 -2.79 -7.02
CA ALA A 268 -5.54 -2.83 -7.49
C ALA A 268 -4.67 -1.71 -6.89
N GLY A 269 -4.65 -1.58 -5.56
CA GLY A 269 -3.71 -0.71 -4.85
C GLY A 269 -2.33 -1.37 -4.76
N GLY A 270 -1.26 -0.67 -5.19
CA GLY A 270 0.08 -1.25 -5.28
C GLY A 270 0.58 -1.91 -3.98
N SER A 271 0.33 -1.28 -2.83
CA SER A 271 0.68 -1.83 -1.51
C SER A 271 -0.06 -3.14 -1.20
N THR A 272 -1.39 -3.16 -1.35
CA THR A 272 -2.21 -4.33 -1.04
C THR A 272 -1.90 -5.50 -1.98
N LEU A 273 -1.68 -5.24 -3.26
CA LEU A 273 -1.26 -6.28 -4.21
C LEU A 273 0.10 -6.86 -3.85
N THR A 274 1.05 -6.03 -3.42
CA THR A 274 2.36 -6.53 -2.97
C THR A 274 2.23 -7.33 -1.68
N GLU A 275 1.36 -6.94 -0.75
CA GLU A 275 1.06 -7.72 0.45
C GLU A 275 0.53 -9.12 0.07
N ALA A 276 -0.45 -9.19 -0.84
CA ALA A 276 -0.98 -10.46 -1.35
C ALA A 276 0.12 -11.32 -2.01
N ALA A 277 0.97 -10.71 -2.85
CA ALA A 277 2.08 -11.38 -3.51
C ALA A 277 3.12 -11.95 -2.53
N VAL A 278 3.51 -11.15 -1.52
CA VAL A 278 4.47 -11.56 -0.47
C VAL A 278 3.90 -12.69 0.38
N LEU A 279 2.60 -12.66 0.65
CA LEU A 279 1.91 -13.69 1.44
C LEU A 279 1.54 -14.95 0.61
N GLY A 280 1.71 -14.91 -0.71
CA GLY A 280 1.35 -16.01 -1.60
C GLY A 280 -0.15 -16.29 -1.66
N LEU A 281 -0.97 -15.28 -1.39
CA LEU A 281 -2.43 -15.39 -1.42
C LEU A 281 -2.94 -15.14 -2.85
N PRO A 282 -3.65 -16.11 -3.45
CA PRO A 282 -4.25 -15.90 -4.76
C PRO A 282 -5.31 -14.80 -4.70
N ALA A 283 -5.34 -13.94 -5.71
CA ALA A 283 -6.22 -12.78 -5.69
C ALA A 283 -7.00 -12.58 -7.00
N LEU A 284 -8.29 -12.27 -6.86
CA LEU A 284 -9.10 -11.65 -7.90
C LEU A 284 -8.95 -10.13 -7.76
N VAL A 285 -8.28 -9.53 -8.73
CA VAL A 285 -8.02 -8.10 -8.74
C VAL A 285 -9.11 -7.38 -9.51
N VAL A 286 -9.77 -6.43 -8.84
CA VAL A 286 -10.86 -5.63 -9.41
C VAL A 286 -10.39 -4.18 -9.51
N PRO A 287 -9.74 -3.76 -10.61
CA PRO A 287 -9.21 -2.41 -10.75
C PRO A 287 -10.34 -1.39 -10.82
N TRP A 288 -10.17 -0.25 -10.15
CA TRP A 288 -11.06 0.88 -10.32
C TRP A 288 -10.71 1.63 -11.62
N MET A 289 -11.50 1.43 -12.66
CA MET A 289 -11.22 1.94 -14.01
C MET A 289 -11.23 3.46 -14.11
N GLN A 290 -11.84 4.18 -13.15
CA GLN A 290 -11.84 5.64 -13.08
C GLN A 290 -10.67 6.21 -12.24
N ALA A 291 -9.75 5.36 -11.80
CA ALA A 291 -8.57 5.81 -11.07
C ALA A 291 -7.70 6.73 -11.95
N ALA A 292 -7.11 7.75 -11.32
CA ALA A 292 -6.28 8.73 -12.02
C ALA A 292 -5.20 8.05 -12.87
N ASP A 293 -5.06 8.50 -14.12
CA ASP A 293 -4.12 7.91 -15.10
C ASP A 293 -4.28 6.38 -15.27
N ASN A 294 -5.45 5.80 -14.90
CA ASN A 294 -5.78 4.37 -14.95
C ASN A 294 -4.75 3.47 -14.22
N HIS A 295 -4.09 4.00 -13.17
CA HIS A 295 -2.99 3.32 -12.49
C HIS A 295 -3.39 1.98 -11.89
N GLN A 296 -4.67 1.82 -11.45
CA GLN A 296 -5.11 0.54 -10.89
C GLN A 296 -5.17 -0.57 -11.94
N PHE A 297 -5.55 -0.27 -13.17
CA PHE A 297 -5.53 -1.26 -14.25
C PHE A 297 -4.09 -1.71 -14.57
N HIS A 298 -3.13 -0.78 -14.65
CA HIS A 298 -1.73 -1.12 -14.84
C HIS A 298 -1.17 -1.94 -13.68
N ASN A 299 -1.54 -1.63 -12.43
CA ASN A 299 -1.17 -2.44 -11.27
C ASN A 299 -1.74 -3.86 -11.35
N ALA A 300 -3.00 -4.00 -11.79
CA ALA A 300 -3.64 -5.30 -11.95
C ALA A 300 -2.92 -6.15 -13.00
N LEU A 301 -2.56 -5.55 -14.15
CA LEU A 301 -1.79 -6.24 -15.20
C LEU A 301 -0.41 -6.68 -14.70
N ALA A 302 0.33 -5.80 -14.04
CA ALA A 302 1.64 -6.11 -13.48
C ALA A 302 1.54 -7.25 -12.43
N PHE A 303 0.53 -7.19 -11.55
CA PHE A 303 0.30 -8.23 -10.56
C PHE A 303 -0.03 -9.58 -11.20
N ALA A 304 -0.97 -9.63 -12.15
CA ALA A 304 -1.37 -10.85 -12.82
C ALA A 304 -0.26 -11.46 -13.68
N GLY A 305 0.64 -10.65 -14.23
CA GLY A 305 1.81 -11.10 -14.98
C GLY A 305 2.93 -11.70 -14.12
N GLU A 306 3.03 -11.29 -12.84
CA GLU A 306 4.11 -11.71 -11.94
C GLU A 306 3.65 -12.70 -10.84
N ASN A 307 2.35 -12.83 -10.60
CA ASN A 307 1.78 -13.56 -9.45
C ASN A 307 0.56 -14.38 -9.85
N GLU A 308 0.09 -15.23 -8.93
CA GLU A 308 -1.14 -16.00 -9.10
C GLU A 308 -2.37 -15.09 -8.88
N GLY A 309 -2.74 -14.34 -9.90
CA GLY A 309 -3.85 -13.42 -9.87
C GLY A 309 -4.69 -13.45 -11.13
N MET A 310 -5.93 -13.09 -10.96
CA MET A 310 -6.90 -12.92 -12.05
C MET A 310 -7.42 -11.50 -12.01
N ILE A 311 -7.80 -10.97 -13.17
CA ILE A 311 -8.41 -9.64 -13.28
C ILE A 311 -9.86 -9.83 -13.65
N TRP A 312 -10.72 -9.11 -12.95
CA TRP A 312 -12.12 -8.96 -13.31
C TRP A 312 -12.52 -7.49 -13.23
N THR A 313 -13.27 -7.03 -14.18
CA THR A 313 -13.84 -5.68 -14.21
C THR A 313 -15.36 -5.75 -14.22
N GLU A 314 -16.01 -4.69 -13.74
CA GLU A 314 -17.49 -4.63 -13.76
C GLU A 314 -18.09 -4.76 -15.16
N ASN A 315 -17.28 -4.57 -16.23
CA ASN A 315 -17.70 -4.74 -17.63
C ASN A 315 -17.64 -6.20 -18.12
N ASP A 316 -16.95 -7.08 -17.41
CA ASP A 316 -16.81 -8.49 -17.82
C ASP A 316 -18.06 -9.33 -17.50
N GLY A 317 -18.98 -8.77 -16.72
CA GLY A 317 -20.24 -9.38 -16.36
C GLY A 317 -20.13 -10.43 -15.23
N TYR A 318 -21.30 -10.88 -14.78
CA TYR A 318 -21.44 -11.76 -13.62
C TYR A 318 -20.87 -13.16 -13.84
N GLU A 319 -21.13 -13.75 -15.00
CA GLU A 319 -20.66 -15.10 -15.32
C GLU A 319 -19.12 -15.20 -15.33
N ALA A 320 -18.45 -14.13 -15.76
CA ALA A 320 -17.00 -14.04 -15.70
C ALA A 320 -16.51 -13.92 -14.24
N LEU A 321 -17.24 -13.24 -13.36
CA LEU A 321 -16.93 -13.19 -11.93
C LEU A 321 -16.99 -14.58 -11.31
N VAL A 322 -18.12 -15.30 -11.50
CA VAL A 322 -18.34 -16.66 -11.00
C VAL A 322 -17.24 -17.59 -11.48
N SER A 323 -16.95 -17.59 -12.77
CA SER A 323 -15.90 -18.40 -13.38
C SER A 323 -14.52 -18.08 -12.79
N SER A 324 -14.23 -16.80 -12.53
CA SER A 324 -12.97 -16.36 -11.94
C SER A 324 -12.83 -16.84 -10.49
N LEU A 325 -13.88 -16.77 -9.69
CA LEU A 325 -13.88 -17.27 -8.31
C LEU A 325 -13.62 -18.78 -8.25
N VAL A 326 -14.30 -19.57 -9.08
CA VAL A 326 -14.11 -21.02 -9.14
C VAL A 326 -12.68 -21.38 -9.57
N ARG A 327 -12.14 -20.71 -10.59
CA ARG A 327 -10.75 -20.90 -11.04
C ARG A 327 -9.74 -20.52 -9.98
N LEU A 328 -9.97 -19.41 -9.26
CA LEU A 328 -9.10 -18.96 -8.18
C LEU A 328 -9.01 -19.98 -7.05
N ASN A 329 -10.13 -20.60 -6.69
CA ASN A 329 -10.14 -21.70 -5.70
C ASN A 329 -9.31 -22.91 -6.13
N GLY A 330 -9.24 -23.20 -7.43
CA GLY A 330 -8.38 -24.26 -7.98
C GLY A 330 -6.87 -23.99 -7.86
N ILE A 331 -6.48 -22.73 -7.68
CA ILE A 331 -5.07 -22.31 -7.47
C ILE A 331 -4.64 -22.50 -6.02
N LYS A 332 -5.58 -22.41 -5.08
CA LYS A 332 -5.39 -22.46 -3.62
C LYS A 332 -4.46 -23.59 -3.12
N GLY A 333 -4.51 -24.77 -3.75
CA GLY A 333 -3.77 -25.96 -3.27
C GLY A 333 -2.26 -25.92 -3.51
N LYS A 334 -1.74 -24.99 -4.32
CA LYS A 334 -0.34 -24.99 -4.75
C LYS A 334 0.63 -24.26 -3.82
N ASN A 335 0.14 -23.37 -2.94
CA ASN A 335 0.98 -22.42 -2.19
C ASN A 335 1.01 -22.58 -0.67
N HIS A 336 0.15 -23.39 -0.06
CA HIS A 336 0.09 -23.59 1.40
C HIS A 336 1.39 -24.13 2.04
N GLY A 337 2.34 -24.64 1.25
CA GLY A 337 3.65 -25.12 1.74
C GLY A 337 4.78 -24.08 1.72
N ARG A 338 4.57 -22.89 1.13
CA ARG A 338 5.61 -21.88 0.91
C ARG A 338 5.64 -20.72 1.93
N ALA A 339 4.82 -20.76 2.96
CA ALA A 339 4.70 -19.65 3.94
C ALA A 339 6.04 -19.31 4.64
N GLY A 340 6.96 -20.25 4.78
CA GLY A 340 8.30 -20.00 5.36
C GLY A 340 9.23 -19.19 4.45
N ASP A 341 9.15 -19.42 3.14
CA ASP A 341 10.01 -18.75 2.13
C ASP A 341 9.50 -17.33 1.80
N LEU A 342 8.21 -17.08 1.99
CA LEU A 342 7.56 -15.82 1.64
C LEU A 342 7.82 -14.72 2.68
N ARG A 343 7.99 -15.07 3.96
CA ARG A 343 8.29 -14.10 5.04
C ARG A 343 9.59 -13.33 4.83
N GLY A 344 10.58 -13.92 4.15
CA GLY A 344 11.84 -13.27 3.80
C GLY A 344 11.71 -12.21 2.69
N ARG A 345 10.68 -12.29 1.83
CA ARG A 345 10.56 -11.40 0.66
C ARG A 345 10.33 -9.95 1.02
N GLY A 346 9.49 -9.65 2.02
CA GLY A 346 9.27 -8.28 2.49
C GLY A 346 10.55 -7.68 3.09
N GLY A 347 11.31 -8.47 3.86
CA GLY A 347 12.61 -8.08 4.39
C GLY A 347 13.63 -7.80 3.29
N ALA A 348 13.70 -8.64 2.27
CA ALA A 348 14.61 -8.46 1.13
C ALA A 348 14.35 -7.18 0.33
N ILE A 349 13.06 -6.78 0.19
CA ILE A 349 12.69 -5.50 -0.43
C ILE A 349 13.27 -4.33 0.38
N CYS A 350 13.11 -4.36 1.70
CA CYS A 350 13.60 -3.29 2.57
C CYS A 350 15.13 -3.25 2.61
N GLU A 351 15.79 -4.42 2.66
CA GLU A 351 17.26 -4.53 2.59
C GLU A 351 17.82 -3.94 1.30
N ASN A 352 17.19 -4.26 0.16
CA ASN A 352 17.57 -3.69 -1.13
C ASN A 352 17.43 -2.16 -1.14
N LEU A 353 16.32 -1.62 -0.65
CA LEU A 353 16.12 -0.17 -0.52
C LEU A 353 17.16 0.48 0.39
N TRP A 354 17.47 -0.15 1.52
CA TRP A 354 18.48 0.33 2.45
C TRP A 354 19.88 0.38 1.79
N SER A 355 20.27 -0.69 1.13
CA SER A 355 21.57 -0.77 0.44
C SER A 355 21.69 0.26 -0.71
N LEU A 356 20.59 0.54 -1.40
CA LEU A 356 20.55 1.58 -2.43
C LEU A 356 20.66 2.98 -1.83
N LEU A 357 20.02 3.25 -0.68
CA LEU A 357 20.06 4.56 -0.03
C LEU A 357 21.38 4.82 0.70
N PHE A 358 21.98 3.78 1.26
CA PHE A 358 23.21 3.83 2.03
C PHE A 358 24.23 2.81 1.50
N PRO A 359 24.77 3.02 0.27
CA PRO A 359 25.76 2.11 -0.28
C PRO A 359 26.97 2.00 0.64
N ALA A 360 27.51 0.79 0.76
CA ALA A 360 28.78 0.60 1.44
C ALA A 360 29.86 1.42 0.72
N VAL A 361 30.64 2.17 1.46
CA VAL A 361 31.75 3.00 0.95
C VAL A 361 32.91 2.11 0.55
#